data_aeefc4fb33b88a4674db41d1622e2bc7
#
_entry.id   aeefc4fb33b88a4674db41d1622e2bc7
#
_cell.length_a   1.000
_cell.length_b   1.000
_cell.length_c   1.000
_cell.angle_alpha   90.00
_cell.angle_beta   90.00
_cell.angle_gamma   90.00
#
_symmetry.space_group_name_H-M   'P 1'
#
loop_
_entity.id
_entity.type
_entity.pdbx_description
1 polymer ?
#
loop_
_entity_poly.entity_id
_entity_poly.type
_entity_poly.pdbx_seq_one_letter_code
_entity_poly.pdbx_strand_id
1 'polypeptide(L)'
;MDAVTDRSDIRAEDDLARDDKALRLRAGGRSFVAVAKALGYGRTHQANDAFNRALRRKPAGEQESLRRQELARLNILAEDVRASQQLEPDDVARRLRTVERLRVMLLAE
;
A
#
# COMPACT_ATOMS: atom_id res chain seq x y z
N MET A 1 -8.52 8.02 -38.84
CA MET A 1 -8.68 8.10 -38.12
C MET A 1 -8.42 8.16 -37.17
N ASP A 2 -8.39 8.32 -36.73
CA ASP A 2 -8.17 8.42 -35.84
C ASP A 2 -8.06 8.04 -34.92
N ALA A 3 -7.62 7.98 -34.79
CA ALA A 3 -7.05 7.41 -33.65
C ALA A 3 -7.63 7.98 -32.43
N VAL A 4 -8.69 7.60 -32.24
CA VAL A 4 -9.29 7.89 -30.99
C VAL A 4 -8.50 7.14 -29.96
N THR A 5 -7.79 7.87 -29.14
CA THR A 5 -7.22 7.31 -27.95
C THR A 5 -8.36 6.66 -27.18
N ASP A 6 -8.35 5.37 -27.10
CA ASP A 6 -9.36 4.63 -26.39
C ASP A 6 -9.36 5.13 -24.93
N ARG A 7 -10.53 5.44 -24.39
CA ARG A 7 -10.67 5.84 -23.00
C ARG A 7 -10.09 4.80 -22.03
N SER A 8 -10.12 3.53 -22.42
CA SER A 8 -9.52 2.45 -21.63
C SER A 8 -8.02 2.61 -21.50
N ASP A 9 -7.34 3.03 -22.56
CA ASP A 9 -5.90 3.24 -22.54
C ASP A 9 -5.53 4.44 -21.65
N ILE A 10 -6.30 5.51 -21.70
CA ILE A 10 -6.09 6.69 -20.86
C ILE A 10 -6.30 6.34 -19.40
N ARG A 11 -7.33 5.57 -19.07
CA ARG A 11 -7.57 5.11 -17.70
C ARG A 11 -6.45 4.23 -17.19
N ALA A 12 -5.96 3.31 -18.01
CA ALA A 12 -4.88 2.42 -17.64
C ALA A 12 -3.61 3.21 -17.32
N GLU A 13 -3.29 4.21 -18.14
CA GLU A 13 -2.14 5.08 -17.91
C GLU A 13 -2.29 5.88 -16.63
N ASP A 14 -3.48 6.44 -16.38
CA ASP A 14 -3.77 7.22 -15.17
C ASP A 14 -3.72 6.32 -13.94
N ASP A 15 -4.22 5.09 -14.03
CA ASP A 15 -4.18 4.14 -12.92
C ASP A 15 -2.75 3.73 -12.60
N LEU A 16 -1.92 3.47 -13.62
CA LEU A 16 -0.51 3.15 -13.43
C LEU A 16 0.23 4.32 -12.77
N ALA A 17 -0.03 5.53 -13.23
CA ALA A 17 0.60 6.72 -12.66
C ALA A 17 0.17 6.93 -11.21
N ARG A 18 -1.10 6.70 -10.90
CA ARG A 18 -1.61 6.82 -9.55
C ARG A 18 -1.05 5.74 -8.62
N ASP A 19 -0.92 4.51 -9.12
CA ASP A 19 -0.27 3.42 -8.39
C ASP A 19 1.18 3.79 -8.04
N ASP A 20 1.92 4.35 -9.00
CA ASP A 20 3.30 4.76 -8.78
C ASP A 20 3.39 5.88 -7.74
N LYS A 21 2.44 6.81 -7.74
CA LYS A 21 2.37 7.86 -6.72
C LYS A 21 2.11 7.27 -5.33
N ALA A 22 1.22 6.27 -5.26
CA ALA A 22 0.94 5.58 -4.00
C ALA A 22 2.20 4.94 -3.44
N LEU A 23 2.96 4.27 -4.29
CA LEU A 23 4.23 3.68 -3.91
C LEU A 23 5.20 4.73 -3.37
N ARG A 24 5.37 5.84 -4.10
CA ARG A 24 6.31 6.89 -3.70
C ARG A 24 5.92 7.53 -2.38
N LEU A 25 4.64 7.81 -2.18
CA LEU A 25 4.16 8.43 -0.95
C LEU A 25 4.37 7.49 0.24
N ARG A 26 4.02 6.21 0.07
CA ARG A 26 4.21 5.22 1.12
C ARG A 26 5.69 5.00 1.43
N ALA A 27 6.52 4.85 0.41
CA ALA A 27 7.97 4.70 0.58
C ALA A 27 8.58 5.91 1.28
N GLY A 28 8.01 7.08 1.07
CA GLY A 28 8.43 8.31 1.74
C GLY A 28 7.95 8.45 3.18
N GLY A 29 7.18 7.49 3.69
CA GLY A 29 6.76 7.45 5.09
C GLY A 29 5.31 7.79 5.37
N ARG A 30 4.49 8.01 4.34
CA ARG A 30 3.07 8.31 4.53
C ARG A 30 2.28 7.06 4.91
N SER A 31 1.30 7.23 5.80
CA SER A 31 0.37 6.15 6.12
C SER A 31 -0.53 5.86 4.92
N PHE A 32 -1.09 4.65 4.85
CA PHE A 32 -2.04 4.34 3.78
C PHE A 32 -3.30 5.20 3.86
N VAL A 33 -3.71 5.62 5.04
CA VAL A 33 -4.81 6.58 5.19
C VAL A 33 -4.46 7.90 4.49
N ALA A 34 -3.25 8.42 4.72
CA ALA A 34 -2.80 9.66 4.09
C ALA A 34 -2.66 9.50 2.58
N VAL A 35 -2.13 8.37 2.12
CA VAL A 35 -2.01 8.07 0.69
C VAL A 35 -3.38 8.04 0.02
N ALA A 36 -4.34 7.37 0.64
CA ALA A 36 -5.70 7.28 0.11
C ALA A 36 -6.32 8.67 -0.04
N LYS A 37 -6.18 9.52 0.97
CA LYS A 37 -6.68 10.90 0.92
C LYS A 37 -6.00 11.72 -0.16
N ALA A 38 -4.68 11.61 -0.26
CA ALA A 38 -3.91 12.39 -1.23
C ALA A 38 -4.27 12.02 -2.68
N LEU A 39 -4.59 10.77 -2.94
CA LEU A 39 -4.82 10.26 -4.29
C LEU A 39 -6.29 10.04 -4.63
N GLY A 40 -7.19 10.39 -3.71
CA GLY A 40 -8.61 10.31 -3.99
C GLY A 40 -9.21 8.91 -3.94
N TYR A 41 -8.58 7.98 -3.24
CA TYR A 41 -9.18 6.66 -3.02
C TYR A 41 -10.28 6.75 -1.96
N GLY A 42 -11.37 6.06 -2.20
CA GLY A 42 -12.49 6.05 -1.27
C GLY A 42 -12.26 5.24 -0.01
N ARG A 43 -11.33 4.29 -0.07
CA ARG A 43 -11.01 3.40 1.05
C ARG A 43 -9.52 3.21 1.18
N THR A 44 -9.07 3.06 2.42
CA THR A 44 -7.64 2.91 2.73
C THR A 44 -7.03 1.68 2.06
N HIS A 45 -7.75 0.55 2.01
CA HIS A 45 -7.20 -0.67 1.39
C HIS A 45 -6.88 -0.49 -0.09
N GLN A 46 -7.55 0.44 -0.78
CA GLN A 46 -7.25 0.73 -2.18
C GLN A 46 -5.87 1.34 -2.36
N ALA A 47 -5.42 2.14 -1.39
CA ALA A 47 -4.05 2.69 -1.40
C ALA A 47 -3.02 1.57 -1.22
N ASN A 48 -3.29 0.61 -0.34
CA ASN A 48 -2.42 -0.55 -0.16
C ASN A 48 -2.37 -1.41 -1.43
N ASP A 49 -3.52 -1.65 -2.05
CA ASP A 49 -3.59 -2.42 -3.29
C ASP A 49 -2.78 -1.74 -4.39
N ALA A 50 -2.89 -0.41 -4.52
CA ALA A 50 -2.14 0.37 -5.50
C ALA A 50 -0.63 0.28 -5.25
N PHE A 51 -0.22 0.40 -3.99
CA PHE A 51 1.17 0.24 -3.58
C PHE A 51 1.71 -1.12 -4.03
N ASN A 52 0.99 -2.19 -3.74
CA ASN A 52 1.43 -3.54 -4.08
C ASN A 52 1.47 -3.77 -5.60
N ARG A 53 0.53 -3.22 -6.36
CA ARG A 53 0.58 -3.32 -7.82
C ARG A 53 1.82 -2.64 -8.38
N ALA A 54 2.11 -1.41 -7.90
CA ALA A 54 3.30 -0.68 -8.35
C ALA A 54 4.58 -1.40 -7.95
N LEU A 55 4.62 -1.95 -6.75
CA LEU A 55 5.77 -2.72 -6.25
C LEU A 55 6.10 -3.88 -7.19
N ARG A 56 5.09 -4.63 -7.62
CA ARG A 56 5.27 -5.80 -8.47
C ARG A 56 5.77 -5.46 -9.86
N ARG A 57 5.64 -4.20 -10.29
CA ARG A 57 6.17 -3.73 -11.57
C ARG A 57 7.61 -3.26 -11.51
N LYS A 58 8.19 -3.17 -10.32
CA LYS A 58 9.58 -2.73 -10.16
C LYS A 58 10.56 -3.85 -10.49
N PRO A 59 11.79 -3.53 -10.91
CA PRO A 59 12.83 -4.55 -11.05
C PRO A 59 13.07 -5.30 -9.75
N ALA A 60 13.51 -6.56 -9.86
CA ALA A 60 13.59 -7.48 -8.72
C ALA A 60 14.36 -6.93 -7.52
N GLY A 61 15.51 -6.32 -7.76
CA GLY A 61 16.32 -5.75 -6.66
C GLY A 61 15.62 -4.60 -5.95
N GLU A 62 14.90 -3.78 -6.71
CA GLU A 62 14.14 -2.67 -6.17
C GLU A 62 12.91 -3.17 -5.41
N GLN A 63 12.23 -4.21 -5.91
CA GLN A 63 11.14 -4.86 -5.20
C GLN A 63 11.59 -5.37 -3.83
N GLU A 64 12.72 -6.04 -3.79
CA GLU A 64 13.26 -6.60 -2.56
C GLU A 64 13.53 -5.51 -1.52
N SER A 65 14.16 -4.42 -1.94
CA SER A 65 14.46 -3.29 -1.08
C SER A 65 13.19 -2.65 -0.52
N LEU A 66 12.19 -2.43 -1.38
CA LEU A 66 10.91 -1.84 -0.98
C LEU A 66 10.12 -2.76 -0.06
N ARG A 67 10.12 -4.07 -0.32
CA ARG A 67 9.48 -5.06 0.55
C ARG A 67 10.10 -5.05 1.94
N ARG A 68 11.41 -5.03 2.00
CA ARG A 68 12.14 -5.02 3.27
C ARG A 68 11.78 -3.78 4.09
N GLN A 69 11.74 -2.63 3.43
CA GLN A 69 11.38 -1.37 4.05
C GLN A 69 9.94 -1.41 4.59
N GLU A 70 9.01 -1.89 3.79
CA GLU A 70 7.60 -1.96 4.17
C GLU A 70 7.38 -2.98 5.28
N LEU A 71 8.05 -4.13 5.20
CA LEU A 71 7.96 -5.15 6.23
C LEU A 71 8.44 -4.62 7.60
N ALA A 72 9.52 -3.84 7.58
CA ALA A 72 10.01 -3.20 8.81
C ALA A 72 8.95 -2.26 9.41
N ARG A 73 8.26 -1.49 8.59
CA ARG A 73 7.19 -0.60 9.06
C ARG A 73 6.02 -1.39 9.65
N LEU A 74 5.63 -2.49 9.02
CA LEU A 74 4.55 -3.34 9.52
C LEU A 74 4.93 -3.99 10.86
N ASN A 75 6.18 -4.38 11.02
CA ASN A 75 6.67 -4.95 12.28
C ASN A 75 6.63 -3.92 13.41
N ILE A 76 7.04 -2.69 13.12
CA ILE A 76 6.98 -1.59 14.11
C ILE A 76 5.52 -1.33 14.49
N LEU A 77 4.63 -1.29 13.52
CA LEU A 77 3.21 -1.08 13.78
C LEU A 77 2.65 -2.19 14.67
N ALA A 78 2.99 -3.44 14.40
CA ALA A 78 2.56 -4.57 15.23
C ALA A 78 3.08 -4.45 16.66
N GLU A 79 4.34 -4.06 16.83
CA GLU A 79 4.93 -3.86 18.16
C GLU A 79 4.21 -2.74 18.90
N ASP A 80 3.93 -1.63 18.23
CA ASP A 80 3.22 -0.50 18.84
C ASP A 80 1.81 -0.90 19.28
N VAL A 81 1.12 -1.68 18.47
CA VAL A 81 -0.22 -2.18 18.81
C VAL A 81 -0.15 -3.06 20.07
N ARG A 82 0.82 -4.01 20.11
CA ARG A 82 0.97 -4.91 21.28
C ARG A 82 1.33 -4.17 22.54
N ALA A 83 2.10 -3.10 22.42
CA ALA A 83 2.57 -2.32 23.57
C ALA A 83 1.54 -1.28 24.04
N SER A 84 0.48 -1.05 23.27
CA SER A 84 -0.51 -0.01 23.61
C SER A 84 -1.30 -0.40 24.85
N GLN A 85 -1.34 0.51 25.82
CA GLN A 85 -2.13 0.37 27.03
C GLN A 85 -3.52 0.99 26.89
N GLN A 86 -3.78 1.63 25.76
CA GLN A 86 -5.03 2.36 25.51
C GLN A 86 -6.02 1.56 24.68
N LEU A 87 -5.58 0.48 24.08
CA LEU A 87 -6.43 -0.35 23.23
C LEU A 87 -7.02 -1.51 24.02
N GLU A 88 -8.29 -1.77 23.79
CA GLU A 88 -8.95 -2.94 24.33
C GLU A 88 -8.40 -4.22 23.63
N PRO A 89 -8.43 -5.38 24.30
CA PRO A 89 -7.90 -6.62 23.71
C PRO A 89 -8.50 -6.96 22.34
N ASP A 90 -9.77 -6.74 22.15
CA ASP A 90 -10.44 -7.00 20.86
C ASP A 90 -9.91 -6.09 19.76
N ASP A 91 -9.62 -4.83 20.10
CA ASP A 91 -9.03 -3.87 19.17
C ASP A 91 -7.60 -4.25 18.82
N VAL A 92 -6.82 -4.69 19.80
CA VAL A 92 -5.47 -5.20 19.57
C VAL A 92 -5.52 -6.36 18.58
N ALA A 93 -6.38 -7.34 18.84
CA ALA A 93 -6.52 -8.52 17.99
C ALA A 93 -6.91 -8.13 16.55
N ARG A 94 -7.86 -7.21 16.41
CA ARG A 94 -8.32 -6.75 15.09
C ARG A 94 -7.20 -6.06 14.33
N ARG A 95 -6.44 -5.18 14.98
CA ARG A 95 -5.35 -4.45 14.36
C ARG A 95 -4.20 -5.38 13.97
N LEU A 96 -3.89 -6.36 14.80
CA LEU A 96 -2.86 -7.34 14.46
C LEU A 96 -3.28 -8.21 13.26
N ARG A 97 -4.55 -8.56 13.15
CA ARG A 97 -5.05 -9.28 11.97
C ARG A 97 -4.91 -8.42 10.71
N THR A 98 -5.15 -7.12 10.82
CA THR A 98 -4.95 -6.21 9.68
C THR A 98 -3.50 -6.16 9.27
N VAL A 99 -2.58 -6.04 10.23
CA VAL A 99 -1.14 -6.06 9.95
C VAL A 99 -0.74 -7.36 9.26
N GLU A 100 -1.23 -8.50 9.75
CA GLU A 100 -0.92 -9.79 9.14
C GLU A 100 -1.45 -9.90 7.71
N ARG A 101 -2.65 -9.40 7.46
CA ARG A 101 -3.19 -9.35 6.10
C ARG A 101 -2.33 -8.51 5.17
N LEU A 102 -1.87 -7.34 5.64
CA LEU A 102 -0.99 -6.47 4.85
C LEU A 102 0.33 -7.16 4.55
N ARG A 103 0.86 -7.90 5.53
CA ARG A 103 2.10 -8.66 5.36
C ARG A 103 1.95 -9.75 4.30
N VAL A 104 0.86 -10.50 4.36
CA VAL A 104 0.56 -11.54 3.37
C VAL A 104 0.46 -10.97 1.97
N MET A 105 -0.23 -9.85 1.80
CA MET A 105 -0.37 -9.18 0.52
C MET A 105 0.98 -8.68 -0.01
N LEU A 106 1.81 -8.16 0.88
CA LEU A 106 3.14 -7.66 0.52
C LEU A 106 4.04 -8.78 -0.01
N LEU A 107 3.97 -9.95 0.59
CA LEU A 107 4.83 -11.09 0.26
C LEU A 107 4.25 -11.99 -0.82
N ALA A 108 3.04 -11.75 -1.27
CA ALA A 108 2.41 -12.51 -2.34
C ALA A 108 3.14 -12.28 -3.67
N GLU A 109 3.30 -13.34 -4.45
CA GLU A 109 3.93 -13.26 -5.76
C GLU A 109 2.92 -13.11 -6.89
#